data_8141848f7c6d45440fe888257d8434c9
#
_entry.id   8141848f7c6d45440fe888257d8434c9
#
_cell.length_a   1.000
_cell.length_b   1.000
_cell.length_c   1.000
_cell.angle_alpha   90.00
_cell.angle_beta   90.00
_cell.angle_gamma   90.00
#
_symmetry.space_group_name_H-M   'P 1'
#
loop_
_entity.id
_entity.type
_entity.pdbx_description
1 polymer ?
#
loop_
_entity_poly.entity_id
_entity_poly.type
_entity_poly.pdbx_seq_one_letter_code
_entity_poly.pdbx_strand_id
1 'polypeptide(L)'
;MAEHHRMNPRRLNILAVLLAAFVSASAIAAPASLAPGTYRDWHDVDQVTIIRPFSAAAYSQIAVESFDSIGVKLPPTNDNTYRAVQSAIRMMKPAFMEGLAEKAQRKTNANAPGKTLVVRARLAKVDPGSQAARYFLGFGAGAVKIAIVGEIIDRSSGKVLVRFAQERRSAFGAFGGGYGELFQRTARQIGGDIGELINAF
;
A
#
# COMPACT_ATOMS: atom_id res chain seq x y z
N MET A 1 -65.38 -31.49 71.16
CA MET A 1 -64.85 -32.59 70.37
C MET A 1 -64.41 -31.95 69.04
N ALA A 2 -63.15 -31.69 68.89
CA ALA A 2 -62.60 -31.14 67.69
C ALA A 2 -61.26 -31.83 67.44
N GLU A 3 -61.16 -32.58 66.40
CA GLU A 3 -59.93 -33.28 65.99
C GLU A 3 -59.06 -32.32 65.16
N HIS A 4 -57.88 -32.22 65.61
CA HIS A 4 -56.80 -31.50 64.92
C HIS A 4 -56.21 -32.34 63.82
N HIS A 5 -56.42 -31.93 62.58
CA HIS A 5 -55.73 -32.50 61.42
C HIS A 5 -54.43 -31.68 61.18
N ARG A 6 -53.31 -32.29 61.48
CA ARG A 6 -51.96 -31.71 61.18
C ARG A 6 -51.64 -31.92 59.72
N MET A 7 -51.52 -30.85 58.98
CA MET A 7 -50.99 -30.89 57.61
C MET A 7 -49.45 -30.77 57.67
N ASN A 8 -48.83 -31.69 57.01
CA ASN A 8 -47.38 -31.86 56.88
C ASN A 8 -46.85 -30.93 55.79
N PRO A 9 -45.82 -30.05 56.01
CA PRO A 9 -45.28 -29.17 54.98
C PRO A 9 -44.33 -29.99 54.10
N ARG A 10 -44.73 -30.20 52.86
CA ARG A 10 -43.88 -30.79 51.83
C ARG A 10 -42.75 -29.80 51.52
N ARG A 11 -41.54 -30.28 51.73
CA ARG A 11 -40.29 -29.59 51.36
C ARG A 11 -40.23 -29.45 49.84
N LEU A 12 -40.30 -28.24 49.36
CA LEU A 12 -40.10 -27.90 47.96
C LEU A 12 -38.58 -27.72 47.73
N ASN A 13 -37.94 -28.74 47.19
CA ASN A 13 -36.55 -28.67 46.78
C ASN A 13 -36.49 -27.85 45.48
N ILE A 14 -36.07 -26.58 45.58
CA ILE A 14 -35.75 -25.74 44.43
C ILE A 14 -34.36 -26.12 43.99
N LEU A 15 -34.30 -26.90 42.89
CA LEU A 15 -33.08 -27.21 42.19
C LEU A 15 -32.67 -26.00 41.38
N ALA A 16 -31.74 -25.18 41.91
CA ALA A 16 -31.16 -24.08 41.18
C ALA A 16 -30.21 -24.61 40.09
N VAL A 17 -30.68 -24.66 38.85
CA VAL A 17 -29.83 -24.93 37.69
C VAL A 17 -29.03 -23.68 37.37
N LEU A 18 -27.76 -23.64 37.79
CA LEU A 18 -26.79 -22.63 37.36
C LEU A 18 -26.41 -22.90 35.90
N LEU A 19 -27.04 -22.15 34.98
CA LEU A 19 -26.65 -22.14 33.58
C LEU A 19 -25.39 -21.27 33.44
N ALA A 20 -24.22 -21.88 33.47
CA ALA A 20 -22.97 -21.23 33.17
C ALA A 20 -22.90 -20.94 31.66
N ALA A 21 -23.21 -19.71 31.27
CA ALA A 21 -23.01 -19.23 29.93
C ALA A 21 -21.48 -19.12 29.66
N PHE A 22 -20.93 -20.10 28.99
CA PHE A 22 -19.59 -20.02 28.40
C PHE A 22 -19.65 -18.98 27.28
N VAL A 23 -19.28 -17.74 27.58
CA VAL A 23 -18.96 -16.74 26.55
C VAL A 23 -17.62 -17.17 25.97
N SER A 24 -17.66 -17.93 24.87
CA SER A 24 -16.48 -18.19 24.06
C SER A 24 -16.07 -16.87 23.41
N ALA A 25 -15.12 -16.18 24.04
CA ALA A 25 -14.43 -15.08 23.39
C ALA A 25 -13.67 -15.68 22.19
N SER A 26 -14.27 -15.56 21.01
CA SER A 26 -13.55 -15.80 19.76
C SER A 26 -12.41 -14.79 19.71
N ALA A 27 -11.21 -15.23 20.05
CA ALA A 27 -10.00 -14.49 19.81
C ALA A 27 -9.96 -14.26 18.28
N ILE A 28 -10.24 -13.03 17.84
CA ILE A 28 -9.97 -12.62 16.48
C ILE A 28 -8.47 -12.77 16.33
N ALA A 29 -8.03 -13.83 15.67
CA ALA A 29 -6.64 -14.03 15.34
C ALA A 29 -6.18 -12.78 14.59
N ALA A 30 -5.20 -12.07 15.16
CA ALA A 30 -4.54 -10.99 14.44
C ALA A 30 -4.10 -11.54 13.08
N PRO A 31 -4.27 -10.80 11.97
CA PRO A 31 -3.83 -11.27 10.66
C PRO A 31 -2.38 -11.69 10.80
N ALA A 32 -2.07 -12.91 10.34
CA ALA A 32 -0.73 -13.47 10.42
C ALA A 32 0.22 -12.45 9.81
N SER A 33 1.11 -11.86 10.63
CA SER A 33 2.09 -10.91 10.14
C SER A 33 2.93 -11.64 9.10
N LEU A 34 2.99 -11.08 7.89
CA LEU A 34 3.76 -11.67 6.81
C LEU A 34 5.20 -11.88 7.25
N ALA A 35 5.70 -13.08 7.03
CA ALA A 35 7.06 -13.44 7.42
C ALA A 35 8.08 -12.60 6.63
N PRO A 36 9.27 -12.33 7.19
CA PRO A 36 10.38 -11.78 6.41
C PRO A 36 10.65 -12.65 5.19
N GLY A 37 10.86 -12.02 4.03
CA GLY A 37 11.04 -12.73 2.77
C GLY A 37 10.80 -11.84 1.56
N THR A 38 11.02 -12.39 0.37
CA THR A 38 10.74 -11.70 -0.89
C THR A 38 9.53 -12.32 -1.56
N TYR A 39 8.56 -11.47 -1.87
CA TYR A 39 7.29 -11.80 -2.50
C TYR A 39 7.23 -11.14 -3.88
N ARG A 40 6.64 -11.82 -4.85
CA ARG A 40 6.40 -11.30 -6.19
C ARG A 40 4.91 -11.14 -6.42
N ASP A 41 4.55 -10.13 -7.23
CA ASP A 41 3.15 -9.84 -7.62
C ASP A 41 2.20 -9.79 -6.41
N TRP A 42 2.68 -9.20 -5.31
CA TRP A 42 1.93 -9.12 -4.07
C TRP A 42 1.33 -7.73 -3.88
N HIS A 43 0.00 -7.66 -3.72
CA HIS A 43 -0.77 -6.42 -3.67
C HIS A 43 -0.46 -5.48 -4.85
N ASP A 44 -0.46 -6.04 -6.07
CA ASP A 44 -0.17 -5.32 -7.32
C ASP A 44 1.24 -4.70 -7.38
N VAL A 45 2.15 -5.09 -6.49
CA VAL A 45 3.55 -4.66 -6.49
C VAL A 45 4.43 -5.81 -7.00
N ASP A 46 5.23 -5.56 -8.04
CA ASP A 46 6.02 -6.57 -8.73
C ASP A 46 6.98 -7.32 -7.80
N GLN A 47 7.61 -6.61 -6.88
CA GLN A 47 8.49 -7.22 -5.89
C GLN A 47 8.44 -6.48 -4.56
N VAL A 48 8.22 -7.23 -3.50
CA VAL A 48 8.20 -6.75 -2.11
C VAL A 48 9.15 -7.62 -1.29
N THR A 49 10.11 -7.00 -0.61
CA THR A 49 10.99 -7.70 0.35
C THR A 49 10.68 -7.20 1.75
N ILE A 50 10.05 -8.04 2.54
CA ILE A 50 9.77 -7.77 3.96
C ILE A 50 11.03 -8.08 4.75
N ILE A 51 11.63 -7.05 5.33
CA ILE A 51 12.82 -7.17 6.19
C ILE A 51 12.39 -7.32 7.64
N ARG A 52 11.38 -6.54 8.04
CA ARG A 52 10.81 -6.53 9.39
C ARG A 52 9.29 -6.39 9.30
N PRO A 53 8.54 -7.35 9.82
CA PRO A 53 7.09 -7.21 9.93
C PRO A 53 6.73 -5.98 10.79
N PHE A 54 5.65 -5.31 10.43
CA PHE A 54 5.11 -4.18 11.17
C PHE A 54 3.58 -4.14 11.01
N SER A 55 2.93 -3.28 11.74
CA SER A 55 1.51 -2.97 11.52
C SER A 55 1.37 -1.49 11.19
N ALA A 56 0.68 -1.18 10.10
CA ALA A 56 0.41 0.21 9.68
C ALA A 56 -0.37 0.98 10.77
N ALA A 57 -1.21 0.29 11.54
CA ALA A 57 -1.96 0.87 12.67
C ALA A 57 -1.07 1.34 13.83
N ALA A 58 0.21 0.96 13.88
CA ALA A 58 1.16 1.46 14.87
C ALA A 58 1.71 2.85 14.52
N TYR A 59 1.34 3.40 13.36
CA TYR A 59 1.84 4.68 12.86
C TYR A 59 0.68 5.68 12.68
N SER A 60 0.94 6.93 13.01
CA SER A 60 -0.04 8.01 12.84
C SER A 60 0.11 8.75 11.51
N GLN A 61 1.28 8.65 10.88
CA GLN A 61 1.60 9.41 9.68
C GLN A 61 2.44 8.60 8.70
N ILE A 62 2.30 8.94 7.42
CA ILE A 62 3.17 8.48 6.33
C ILE A 62 3.73 9.71 5.65
N ALA A 63 5.04 9.75 5.45
CA ALA A 63 5.74 10.84 4.78
C ALA A 63 6.63 10.32 3.66
N VAL A 64 6.69 11.04 2.55
CA VAL A 64 7.70 10.79 1.51
C VAL A 64 8.90 11.70 1.79
N GLU A 65 10.01 11.09 2.21
CA GLU A 65 11.24 11.83 2.54
C GLU A 65 12.03 12.17 1.28
N SER A 66 12.17 11.20 0.39
CA SER A 66 12.88 11.41 -0.86
C SER A 66 12.16 10.75 -2.03
N PHE A 67 12.28 11.40 -3.18
CA PHE A 67 11.97 10.84 -4.48
C PHE A 67 13.00 11.41 -5.44
N ASP A 68 13.99 10.63 -5.79
CA ASP A 68 15.07 11.08 -6.66
C ASP A 68 15.02 10.40 -8.04
N SER A 69 15.69 11.01 -9.00
CA SER A 69 15.85 10.50 -10.36
C SER A 69 17.32 10.40 -10.78
N ILE A 70 18.23 10.38 -9.78
CA ILE A 70 19.66 10.32 -10.02
C ILE A 70 20.00 8.99 -10.69
N GLY A 71 20.75 9.07 -11.80
CA GLY A 71 21.19 7.89 -12.57
C GLY A 71 20.13 7.29 -13.48
N VAL A 72 18.92 7.87 -13.58
CA VAL A 72 17.95 7.44 -14.57
C VAL A 72 18.45 7.76 -15.99
N LYS A 73 18.41 6.75 -16.87
CA LYS A 73 18.81 6.92 -18.25
C LYS A 73 17.75 7.71 -19.02
N LEU A 74 18.12 8.89 -19.49
CA LEU A 74 17.29 9.71 -20.38
C LEU A 74 17.52 9.35 -21.85
N PRO A 75 16.58 9.70 -22.73
CA PRO A 75 16.83 9.72 -24.17
C PRO A 75 18.08 10.54 -24.52
N PRO A 76 18.74 10.31 -25.64
CA PRO A 76 19.82 11.19 -26.10
C PRO A 76 19.35 12.65 -26.22
N THR A 77 20.24 13.61 -26.00
CA THR A 77 19.90 15.03 -26.00
C THR A 77 19.40 15.56 -27.34
N ASN A 78 19.77 14.87 -28.44
CA ASN A 78 19.29 15.13 -29.79
C ASN A 78 17.98 14.41 -30.13
N ASP A 79 17.45 13.59 -29.20
CA ASP A 79 16.14 12.97 -29.37
C ASP A 79 15.05 14.02 -29.14
N ASN A 80 14.05 14.04 -30.02
CA ASN A 80 12.94 14.99 -29.95
C ASN A 80 12.09 14.85 -28.67
N THR A 81 12.18 13.70 -27.98
CA THR A 81 11.47 13.43 -26.71
C THR A 81 12.24 13.89 -25.48
N TYR A 82 13.55 14.20 -25.59
CA TYR A 82 14.43 14.47 -24.45
C TYR A 82 13.86 15.53 -23.49
N ARG A 83 13.50 16.72 -24.04
CA ARG A 83 12.97 17.82 -23.22
C ARG A 83 11.63 17.47 -22.56
N ALA A 84 10.76 16.79 -23.30
CA ALA A 84 9.46 16.39 -22.81
C ALA A 84 9.58 15.37 -21.67
N VAL A 85 10.45 14.37 -21.82
CA VAL A 85 10.75 13.37 -20.80
C VAL A 85 11.39 14.02 -19.56
N GLN A 86 12.39 14.89 -19.76
CA GLN A 86 13.04 15.61 -18.66
C GLN A 86 12.04 16.47 -17.86
N SER A 87 11.13 17.16 -18.55
CA SER A 87 10.08 17.94 -17.90
C SER A 87 9.07 17.06 -17.16
N ALA A 88 8.67 15.94 -17.77
CA ALA A 88 7.72 15.01 -17.19
C ALA A 88 8.24 14.38 -15.89
N ILE A 89 9.54 14.04 -15.82
CA ILE A 89 10.15 13.48 -14.62
C ILE A 89 9.99 14.41 -13.40
N ARG A 90 10.11 15.72 -13.60
CA ARG A 90 9.93 16.69 -12.50
C ARG A 90 8.53 16.65 -11.89
N MET A 91 7.52 16.24 -12.65
CA MET A 91 6.13 16.17 -12.21
C MET A 91 5.79 14.82 -11.55
N MET A 92 6.69 13.84 -11.61
CA MET A 92 6.41 12.50 -11.07
C MET A 92 6.39 12.47 -9.55
N LYS A 93 7.26 13.22 -8.87
CA LYS A 93 7.30 13.26 -7.41
C LYS A 93 5.96 13.68 -6.79
N PRO A 94 5.37 14.84 -7.14
CA PRO A 94 4.10 15.23 -6.58
C PRO A 94 2.98 14.24 -6.94
N ALA A 95 2.96 13.69 -8.14
CA ALA A 95 1.97 12.71 -8.55
C ALA A 95 2.08 11.38 -7.75
N PHE A 96 3.30 10.89 -7.53
CA PHE A 96 3.55 9.72 -6.67
C PHE A 96 3.06 9.98 -5.24
N MET A 97 3.39 11.14 -4.66
CA MET A 97 2.95 11.52 -3.32
C MET A 97 1.43 11.58 -3.20
N GLU A 98 0.76 12.12 -4.22
CA GLU A 98 -0.70 12.19 -4.27
C GLU A 98 -1.32 10.80 -4.28
N GLY A 99 -0.86 9.89 -5.14
CA GLY A 99 -1.35 8.52 -5.19
C GLY A 99 -1.11 7.75 -3.89
N LEU A 100 0.07 7.92 -3.29
CA LEU A 100 0.40 7.34 -1.99
C LEU A 100 -0.55 7.85 -0.89
N ALA A 101 -0.75 9.16 -0.80
CA ALA A 101 -1.60 9.78 0.21
C ALA A 101 -3.07 9.35 0.07
N GLU A 102 -3.56 9.23 -1.16
CA GLU A 102 -4.93 8.79 -1.45
C GLU A 102 -5.24 7.40 -0.89
N LYS A 103 -4.26 6.50 -0.93
CA LYS A 103 -4.46 5.09 -0.59
C LYS A 103 -3.95 4.70 0.80
N ALA A 104 -2.84 5.25 1.23
CA ALA A 104 -2.13 4.81 2.43
C ALA A 104 -2.83 5.18 3.77
N GLN A 105 -3.71 6.18 3.78
CA GLN A 105 -4.32 6.70 5.02
C GLN A 105 -5.37 5.76 5.66
N ARG A 106 -5.76 4.68 5.00
CA ARG A 106 -6.88 3.85 5.44
C ARG A 106 -6.62 3.04 6.71
N LYS A 107 -5.36 2.73 7.01
CA LYS A 107 -5.00 1.91 8.18
C LYS A 107 -4.09 2.59 9.20
N THR A 108 -3.60 3.78 8.91
CA THR A 108 -2.86 4.53 9.94
C THR A 108 -3.83 5.01 11.02
N ASN A 109 -3.37 4.96 12.25
CA ASN A 109 -4.15 5.37 13.41
C ASN A 109 -3.72 6.78 13.84
N ALA A 110 -4.57 7.77 13.63
CA ALA A 110 -4.30 9.16 14.04
C ALA A 110 -4.02 9.32 15.55
N ASN A 111 -4.51 8.37 16.36
CA ASN A 111 -4.26 8.32 17.81
C ASN A 111 -3.02 7.52 18.19
N ALA A 112 -2.32 6.93 17.23
CA ALA A 112 -1.06 6.25 17.53
C ALA A 112 0.00 7.27 18.01
N PRO A 113 0.85 6.92 18.98
CA PRO A 113 1.82 7.86 19.53
C PRO A 113 2.85 8.26 18.48
N GLY A 114 2.63 9.39 17.80
CA GLY A 114 3.57 10.18 17.00
C GLY A 114 4.54 9.46 16.04
N LYS A 115 4.31 8.18 15.74
CA LYS A 115 5.20 7.42 14.86
C LYS A 115 4.90 7.71 13.40
N THR A 116 5.96 7.85 12.62
CA THR A 116 5.89 8.13 11.19
C THR A 116 6.55 7.01 10.39
N LEU A 117 5.83 6.46 9.42
CA LEU A 117 6.43 5.70 8.33
C LEU A 117 7.02 6.68 7.31
N VAL A 118 8.21 6.36 6.84
CA VAL A 118 8.88 7.16 5.80
C VAL A 118 9.03 6.31 4.55
N VAL A 119 8.62 6.86 3.42
CA VAL A 119 8.86 6.29 2.11
C VAL A 119 10.03 7.03 1.46
N ARG A 120 11.08 6.31 1.13
CA ARG A 120 12.16 6.76 0.25
C ARG A 120 12.03 6.05 -1.07
N ALA A 121 11.83 6.79 -2.14
CA ALA A 121 11.64 6.25 -3.47
C ALA A 121 12.68 6.81 -4.43
N ARG A 122 12.98 6.05 -5.47
CA ARG A 122 13.87 6.44 -6.55
C ARG A 122 13.31 5.94 -7.88
N LEU A 123 13.32 6.84 -8.86
CA LEU A 123 13.03 6.48 -10.24
C LEU A 123 14.18 5.61 -10.78
N ALA A 124 13.87 4.34 -11.04
CA ALA A 124 14.89 3.38 -11.51
C ALA A 124 14.97 3.32 -13.03
N LYS A 125 13.81 3.55 -13.71
CA LYS A 125 13.73 3.47 -15.17
C LYS A 125 12.67 4.40 -15.70
N VAL A 126 12.97 5.02 -16.83
CA VAL A 126 12.02 5.72 -17.69
C VAL A 126 12.27 5.28 -19.13
N ASP A 127 11.26 4.71 -19.73
CA ASP A 127 11.26 4.36 -21.15
C ASP A 127 10.07 5.08 -21.78
N PRO A 128 10.30 6.12 -22.59
CA PRO A 128 9.22 6.89 -23.21
C PRO A 128 8.50 6.12 -24.31
N GLY A 129 8.97 4.91 -24.64
CA GLY A 129 8.47 4.15 -25.76
C GLY A 129 8.94 4.72 -27.11
N SER A 130 8.74 3.96 -28.17
CA SER A 130 9.10 4.37 -29.53
C SER A 130 7.96 5.14 -30.19
N GLN A 131 8.24 6.36 -30.67
CA GLN A 131 7.25 7.11 -31.49
C GLN A 131 6.96 6.37 -32.82
N ALA A 132 7.98 5.78 -33.45
CA ALA A 132 7.80 5.02 -34.67
C ALA A 132 6.86 3.81 -34.46
N ALA A 133 7.04 3.07 -33.37
CA ALA A 133 6.15 1.94 -33.05
C ALA A 133 4.69 2.37 -32.89
N ARG A 134 4.42 3.58 -32.39
CA ARG A 134 3.06 4.11 -32.25
C ARG A 134 2.36 4.34 -33.60
N TYR A 135 3.11 4.82 -34.60
CA TYR A 135 2.56 5.09 -35.92
C TYR A 135 2.38 3.82 -36.76
N PHE A 136 3.27 2.83 -36.62
CA PHE A 136 3.30 1.68 -37.51
C PHE A 136 2.61 0.42 -36.96
N LEU A 137 2.56 0.24 -35.65
CA LEU A 137 2.08 -1.01 -35.01
C LEU A 137 0.71 -0.88 -34.29
N GLY A 138 0.13 0.33 -34.25
CA GLY A 138 -1.20 0.54 -33.66
C GLY A 138 -1.22 0.56 -32.13
N PHE A 139 -2.40 0.39 -31.57
CA PHE A 139 -2.70 0.54 -30.13
C PHE A 139 -1.81 -0.32 -29.24
N GLY A 140 -1.14 0.31 -28.29
CA GLY A 140 -0.29 -0.37 -27.28
C GLY A 140 1.18 -0.46 -27.65
N ALA A 141 1.56 -0.30 -28.92
CA ALA A 141 2.95 -0.16 -29.32
C ALA A 141 3.50 1.19 -28.88
N GLY A 142 4.67 1.23 -28.25
CA GLY A 142 5.29 2.47 -27.77
C GLY A 142 4.77 2.95 -26.41
N ALA A 143 4.22 2.06 -25.60
CA ALA A 143 3.84 2.36 -24.22
C ALA A 143 5.03 2.91 -23.41
N VAL A 144 4.76 3.91 -22.59
CA VAL A 144 5.71 4.39 -21.58
C VAL A 144 5.87 3.31 -20.50
N LYS A 145 7.10 3.09 -20.05
CA LYS A 145 7.40 2.24 -18.89
C LYS A 145 8.13 3.05 -17.84
N ILE A 146 7.68 2.95 -16.62
CA ILE A 146 8.27 3.61 -15.46
C ILE A 146 8.48 2.57 -14.39
N ALA A 147 9.71 2.49 -13.85
CA ALA A 147 10.01 1.69 -12.69
C ALA A 147 10.46 2.59 -11.53
N ILE A 148 9.86 2.37 -10.37
CA ILE A 148 10.21 3.01 -9.12
C ILE A 148 10.61 1.93 -8.13
N VAL A 149 11.73 2.14 -7.45
CA VAL A 149 12.18 1.29 -6.35
C VAL A 149 12.25 2.12 -5.08
N GLY A 150 12.10 1.48 -3.93
CA GLY A 150 12.16 2.24 -2.69
C GLY A 150 12.14 1.40 -1.42
N GLU A 151 12.07 2.11 -0.31
CA GLU A 151 12.07 1.56 1.04
C GLU A 151 10.97 2.21 1.88
N ILE A 152 10.35 1.41 2.73
CA ILE A 152 9.47 1.86 3.81
C ILE A 152 10.26 1.71 5.11
N ILE A 153 10.35 2.80 5.87
CA ILE A 153 11.27 2.96 7.00
C ILE A 153 10.49 3.43 8.22
N ASP A 154 10.80 2.88 9.37
CA ASP A 154 10.37 3.45 10.66
C ASP A 154 11.25 4.66 10.96
N ARG A 155 10.68 5.87 10.99
CA ARG A 155 11.42 7.11 11.22
C ARG A 155 12.13 7.11 12.56
N SER A 156 11.52 6.56 13.59
CA SER A 156 12.02 6.63 14.98
C SER A 156 13.29 5.81 15.18
N SER A 157 13.35 4.65 14.53
CA SER A 157 14.51 3.74 14.64
C SER A 157 15.46 3.80 13.45
N GLY A 158 15.06 4.44 12.34
CA GLY A 158 15.80 4.43 11.07
C GLY A 158 15.82 3.06 10.37
N LYS A 159 15.08 2.09 10.88
CA LYS A 159 15.10 0.72 10.35
C LYS A 159 14.26 0.59 9.11
N VAL A 160 14.84 -0.03 8.08
CA VAL A 160 14.10 -0.45 6.88
C VAL A 160 13.20 -1.61 7.25
N LEU A 161 11.92 -1.47 6.94
CA LEU A 161 10.88 -2.46 7.17
C LEU A 161 10.63 -3.26 5.91
N VAL A 162 10.47 -2.57 4.77
CA VAL A 162 10.16 -3.17 3.48
C VAL A 162 10.98 -2.49 2.39
N ARG A 163 11.42 -3.27 1.40
CA ARG A 163 11.89 -2.78 0.09
C ARG A 163 10.87 -3.14 -0.96
N PHE A 164 10.68 -2.27 -1.94
CA PHE A 164 9.77 -2.53 -3.05
C PHE A 164 10.37 -2.15 -4.39
N ALA A 165 9.89 -2.82 -5.44
CA ALA A 165 10.12 -2.45 -6.83
C ALA A 165 8.80 -2.59 -7.59
N GLN A 166 8.45 -1.56 -8.34
CA GLN A 166 7.23 -1.50 -9.14
C GLN A 166 7.51 -0.91 -10.51
N GLU A 167 7.16 -1.64 -11.56
CA GLU A 167 7.15 -1.15 -12.94
C GLU A 167 5.69 -1.06 -13.42
N ARG A 168 5.32 0.06 -14.00
CA ARG A 168 4.04 0.18 -14.70
C ARG A 168 4.25 0.60 -16.15
N ARG A 169 3.36 0.08 -16.98
CA ARG A 169 3.23 0.43 -18.38
C ARG A 169 1.97 1.25 -18.59
N SER A 170 2.08 2.34 -19.31
CA SER A 170 0.93 3.15 -19.69
C SER A 170 0.96 3.45 -21.17
N ALA A 171 -0.12 3.12 -21.86
CA ALA A 171 -0.29 3.46 -23.25
C ALA A 171 -0.91 4.85 -23.38
N PHE A 172 -0.59 5.54 -24.49
CA PHE A 172 -1.34 6.70 -24.90
C PHE A 172 -2.77 6.26 -25.25
N GLY A 173 -3.77 6.99 -24.74
CA GLY A 173 -5.16 6.74 -25.12
C GLY A 173 -5.42 7.03 -26.59
N ALA A 174 -6.59 6.64 -27.09
CA ALA A 174 -7.00 6.84 -28.48
C ALA A 174 -6.98 8.32 -28.92
N PHE A 175 -7.08 9.24 -27.98
CA PHE A 175 -7.12 10.69 -28.22
C PHE A 175 -5.77 11.40 -28.00
N GLY A 176 -4.68 10.65 -27.84
CA GLY A 176 -3.36 11.23 -27.58
C GLY A 176 -3.13 11.56 -26.10
N GLY A 177 -2.27 12.50 -25.83
CA GLY A 177 -1.81 12.94 -24.51
C GLY A 177 -0.31 13.20 -24.52
N GLY A 178 0.14 14.15 -23.70
CA GLY A 178 1.56 14.46 -23.58
C GLY A 178 2.29 13.48 -22.65
N TYR A 179 3.61 13.38 -22.82
CA TYR A 179 4.46 12.60 -21.88
C TYR A 179 4.27 13.02 -20.43
N GLY A 180 4.08 14.33 -20.17
CA GLY A 180 3.87 14.85 -18.83
C GLY A 180 2.68 14.23 -18.12
N GLU A 181 1.54 14.20 -18.80
CA GLU A 181 0.29 13.65 -18.28
C GLU A 181 0.40 12.14 -18.05
N LEU A 182 1.02 11.44 -19.00
CA LEU A 182 1.21 10.00 -18.93
C LEU A 182 2.13 9.60 -17.77
N PHE A 183 3.23 10.34 -17.60
CA PHE A 183 4.18 10.09 -16.51
C PHE A 183 3.57 10.40 -15.15
N GLN A 184 2.83 11.50 -15.03
CA GLN A 184 2.11 11.85 -13.81
C GLN A 184 1.11 10.77 -13.44
N ARG A 185 0.25 10.36 -14.37
CA ARG A 185 -0.73 9.28 -14.13
C ARG A 185 -0.05 8.00 -13.71
N THR A 186 1.03 7.59 -14.38
CA THR A 186 1.75 6.35 -14.06
C THR A 186 2.42 6.44 -12.68
N ALA A 187 3.04 7.57 -12.37
CA ALA A 187 3.65 7.78 -11.05
C ALA A 187 2.60 7.80 -9.93
N ARG A 188 1.43 8.41 -10.16
CA ARG A 188 0.31 8.38 -9.21
C ARG A 188 -0.20 6.97 -8.98
N GLN A 189 -0.34 6.17 -10.04
CA GLN A 189 -0.74 4.76 -9.92
C GLN A 189 0.27 3.98 -9.08
N ILE A 190 1.58 4.11 -9.34
CA ILE A 190 2.61 3.45 -8.54
C ILE A 190 2.55 3.93 -7.08
N GLY A 191 2.36 5.22 -6.84
CA GLY A 191 2.15 5.75 -5.49
C GLY A 191 0.97 5.09 -4.78
N GLY A 192 -0.14 4.92 -5.50
CA GLY A 192 -1.33 4.21 -5.01
C GLY A 192 -1.05 2.75 -4.66
N ASP A 193 -0.30 2.01 -5.51
CA ASP A 193 0.10 0.62 -5.24
C ASP A 193 0.90 0.52 -3.94
N ILE A 194 1.85 1.45 -3.73
CA ILE A 194 2.63 1.47 -2.50
C ILE A 194 1.77 1.86 -1.29
N GLY A 195 0.75 2.70 -1.47
CA GLY A 195 -0.25 2.99 -0.45
C GLY A 195 -1.06 1.76 -0.04
N GLU A 196 -1.54 0.99 -1.01
CA GLU A 196 -2.25 -0.28 -0.75
C GLU A 196 -1.31 -1.33 -0.13
N LEU A 197 -0.05 -1.39 -0.58
CA LEU A 197 0.97 -2.24 0.05
C LEU A 197 1.13 -1.93 1.54
N ILE A 198 1.21 -0.66 1.92
CA ILE A 198 1.29 -0.25 3.34
C ILE A 198 0.06 -0.70 4.10
N ASN A 199 -1.13 -0.59 3.50
CA ASN A 199 -2.38 -1.02 4.12
C ASN A 199 -2.48 -2.54 4.31
N ALA A 200 -1.65 -3.33 3.66
CA ALA A 200 -1.61 -4.77 3.82
C ALA A 200 -0.93 -5.22 5.14
N PHE A 201 -0.24 -4.31 5.81
CA PHE A 201 0.42 -4.52 7.10
C PHE A 201 -0.43 -3.97 8.24
#